data_dbdb4bb9a4ebde4950d499129673fb29
#
_entry.id   dbdb4bb9a4ebde4950d499129673fb29
#
_cell.length_a   1.000
_cell.length_b   1.000
_cell.length_c   1.000
_cell.angle_alpha   90.00
_cell.angle_beta   90.00
_cell.angle_gamma   90.00
#
_symmetry.space_group_name_H-M   'P 1'
#
loop_
_entity.id
_entity.type
_entity.pdbx_description
1 polymer ?
#
loop_
_entity_poly.entity_id
_entity_poly.type
_entity_poly.pdbx_seq_one_letter_code
_entity_poly.pdbx_strand_id
1 'polypeptide(L)'
;VPDSENASEIFARATRRRRRDRAAPGYAGFAFLREHMLDGLLERLDAVNREFRDVLDLGSFTGDLEIPGARVAHLDAGFGFAHAAGGVQGDEDRLPFADASFDLVVSVGVLDQVNDVPGALALARRVLRPDGLFLAAFAGAGTLATLRGCMREAESDRPVARFHPQIDVRAGGDLLARAGFALPVADVETLVVRYAGLPNLLRDLRGMAATNLLPDPAPLTRDTLVRASAAFADRAEPDGRTPERFEIVYLTGWAPDPSQPKPARRGSATASLADALKPRRPD
;
A
#
# COMPACT_ATOMS: atom_id res chain seq x y z
N VAL A 1 -1.31 9.02 36.25
CA VAL A 1 -1.92 8.02 35.40
C VAL A 1 -0.80 7.52 34.52
N PRO A 2 -0.39 6.24 34.58
CA PRO A 2 0.63 5.71 33.68
C PRO A 2 0.04 5.63 32.27
N ASP A 3 0.80 6.12 31.30
CA ASP A 3 0.47 6.17 29.90
C ASP A 3 0.06 4.80 29.35
N SER A 4 -1.20 4.71 28.89
CA SER A 4 -1.73 3.55 28.14
C SER A 4 -1.21 3.49 26.69
N GLU A 5 -0.06 4.10 26.40
CA GLU A 5 0.52 4.22 25.06
C GLU A 5 1.40 3.02 24.63
N ASN A 6 1.41 1.94 25.37
CA ASN A 6 2.26 0.78 25.02
C ASN A 6 1.44 -0.44 24.54
N ALA A 7 0.50 -0.25 23.63
CA ALA A 7 0.19 -1.31 22.69
C ALA A 7 1.47 -1.56 21.89
N SER A 8 2.01 -2.79 21.95
CA SER A 8 3.26 -3.16 21.27
C SER A 8 3.18 -2.77 19.79
N GLU A 9 3.88 -1.71 19.38
CA GLU A 9 3.94 -1.26 17.99
C GLU A 9 4.59 -2.36 17.15
N ILE A 10 3.96 -2.72 16.03
CA ILE A 10 4.50 -3.68 15.07
C ILE A 10 5.75 -3.10 14.40
N PHE A 11 5.71 -1.81 14.09
CA PHE A 11 6.76 -1.08 13.39
C PHE A 11 7.30 0.06 14.25
N ALA A 12 8.64 0.17 14.32
CA ALA A 12 9.32 1.24 15.03
C ALA A 12 9.17 2.58 14.27
N ARG A 13 8.22 3.47 14.66
CA ARG A 13 7.92 4.76 14.02
C ARG A 13 9.18 5.62 13.83
N ALA A 14 10.00 5.73 14.86
CA ALA A 14 11.24 6.51 14.77
C ALA A 14 12.21 5.95 13.71
N THR A 15 12.25 4.63 13.54
CA THR A 15 13.05 3.99 12.49
C THR A 15 12.44 4.25 11.11
N ARG A 16 11.11 4.18 10.97
CA ARG A 16 10.40 4.51 9.73
C ARG A 16 10.71 5.94 9.29
N ARG A 17 10.56 6.92 10.17
CA ARG A 17 10.87 8.34 9.90
C ARG A 17 12.32 8.52 9.43
N ARG A 18 13.30 8.01 10.19
CA ARG A 18 14.71 8.10 9.83
C ARG A 18 15.05 7.46 8.48
N ARG A 19 14.40 6.35 8.11
CA ARG A 19 14.65 5.70 6.81
C ARG A 19 14.04 6.49 5.67
N ARG A 20 12.85 7.04 5.86
CA ARG A 20 12.20 7.93 4.89
C ARG A 20 13.04 9.19 4.68
N ASP A 21 13.50 9.84 5.75
CA ASP A 21 14.36 11.02 5.66
C ASP A 21 15.68 10.73 4.94
N ARG A 22 16.27 9.54 5.17
CA ARG A 22 17.49 9.13 4.47
C ARG A 22 17.24 8.85 2.98
N ALA A 23 16.10 8.32 2.61
CA ALA A 23 15.74 8.00 1.24
C ALA A 23 15.37 9.26 0.44
N ALA A 24 14.74 10.26 1.06
CA ALA A 24 14.17 11.42 0.39
C ALA A 24 15.09 12.12 -0.62
N PRO A 25 16.39 12.42 -0.34
CA PRO A 25 17.25 13.13 -1.28
C PRO A 25 17.54 12.39 -2.60
N GLY A 26 17.45 11.05 -2.60
CA GLY A 26 17.77 10.23 -3.78
C GLY A 26 16.61 9.42 -4.30
N TYR A 27 15.41 9.65 -3.77
CA TYR A 27 14.25 8.79 -3.99
C TYR A 27 13.84 8.65 -5.46
N ALA A 28 13.97 9.69 -6.25
CA ALA A 28 13.61 9.68 -7.69
C ALA A 28 14.29 8.54 -8.48
N GLY A 29 15.49 8.11 -8.06
CA GLY A 29 16.17 6.96 -8.67
C GLY A 29 15.63 5.59 -8.26
N PHE A 30 14.64 5.55 -7.35
CA PHE A 30 14.07 4.33 -6.76
C PHE A 30 12.54 4.35 -6.71
N ALA A 31 11.89 5.32 -7.37
CA ALA A 31 10.44 5.55 -7.26
C ALA A 31 9.60 4.54 -8.06
N PHE A 32 10.20 3.72 -8.93
CA PHE A 32 9.51 2.90 -9.93
C PHE A 32 8.33 2.08 -9.40
N LEU A 33 8.44 1.52 -8.19
CA LEU A 33 7.37 0.72 -7.59
C LEU A 33 6.17 1.59 -7.18
N ARG A 34 6.46 2.77 -6.59
CA ARG A 34 5.42 3.74 -6.23
C ARG A 34 4.77 4.35 -7.47
N GLU A 35 5.58 4.67 -8.49
CA GLU A 35 5.09 5.16 -9.78
C GLU A 35 4.11 4.15 -10.40
N HIS A 36 4.49 2.87 -10.46
CA HIS A 36 3.62 1.81 -10.96
C HIS A 36 2.33 1.66 -10.14
N MET A 37 2.40 1.75 -8.79
CA MET A 37 1.22 1.76 -7.92
C MET A 37 0.33 2.97 -8.18
N LEU A 38 0.93 4.15 -8.36
CA LEU A 38 0.21 5.39 -8.63
C LEU A 38 -0.50 5.34 -9.98
N ASP A 39 0.19 4.90 -11.03
CA ASP A 39 -0.39 4.73 -12.36
C ASP A 39 -1.62 3.81 -12.31
N GLY A 40 -1.51 2.66 -11.63
CA GLY A 40 -2.62 1.75 -11.45
C GLY A 40 -3.80 2.35 -10.65
N LEU A 41 -3.55 3.27 -9.70
CA LEU A 41 -4.62 3.99 -9.00
C LEU A 41 -5.25 5.06 -9.89
N LEU A 42 -4.46 5.78 -10.69
CA LEU A 42 -4.96 6.79 -11.63
C LEU A 42 -5.83 6.16 -12.73
N GLU A 43 -5.46 4.97 -13.25
CA GLU A 43 -6.32 4.21 -14.18
C GLU A 43 -7.69 3.86 -13.55
N ARG A 44 -7.72 3.51 -12.27
CA ARG A 44 -8.98 3.25 -11.55
C ARG A 44 -9.77 4.52 -11.33
N LEU A 45 -9.09 5.62 -11.07
CA LEU A 45 -9.70 6.94 -10.90
C LEU A 45 -10.33 7.44 -12.20
N ASP A 46 -9.68 7.22 -13.34
CA ASP A 46 -10.20 7.60 -14.67
C ASP A 46 -11.52 6.90 -15.02
N ALA A 47 -11.76 5.71 -14.45
CA ALA A 47 -13.03 5.02 -14.59
C ALA A 47 -14.17 5.63 -13.75
N VAL A 48 -13.85 6.56 -12.84
CA VAL A 48 -14.80 7.25 -11.98
C VAL A 48 -15.25 8.55 -12.65
N ASN A 49 -16.51 8.61 -13.08
CA ASN A 49 -17.09 9.81 -13.69
C ASN A 49 -17.44 10.88 -12.63
N ARG A 50 -16.39 11.47 -12.03
CA ARG A 50 -16.54 12.49 -10.98
C ARG A 50 -15.32 13.41 -10.94
N GLU A 51 -15.56 14.71 -10.69
CA GLU A 51 -14.49 15.68 -10.38
C GLU A 51 -14.18 15.68 -8.88
N PHE A 52 -12.89 15.75 -8.55
CA PHE A 52 -12.40 15.89 -7.19
C PHE A 52 -11.74 17.26 -7.02
N ARG A 53 -11.96 17.91 -5.88
CA ARG A 53 -11.46 19.28 -5.60
C ARG A 53 -10.51 19.36 -4.42
N ASP A 54 -10.78 18.59 -3.38
CA ASP A 54 -9.98 18.55 -2.16
C ASP A 54 -9.47 17.12 -1.96
N VAL A 55 -8.18 16.92 -2.23
CA VAL A 55 -7.54 15.61 -2.24
C VAL A 55 -6.53 15.51 -1.10
N LEU A 56 -6.50 14.38 -0.42
CA LEU A 56 -5.47 14.05 0.55
C LEU A 56 -4.58 12.92 0.01
N ASP A 57 -3.28 13.19 -0.09
CA ASP A 57 -2.23 12.22 -0.45
C ASP A 57 -1.55 11.71 0.83
N LEU A 58 -1.83 10.45 1.20
CA LEU A 58 -1.27 9.77 2.36
C LEU A 58 -0.04 8.95 1.98
N GLY A 59 1.11 9.32 2.53
CA GLY A 59 2.40 8.80 2.11
C GLY A 59 2.83 9.46 0.80
N SER A 60 2.91 10.80 0.85
CA SER A 60 3.09 11.64 -0.32
C SER A 60 4.43 11.49 -1.01
N PHE A 61 5.46 10.99 -0.32
CA PHE A 61 6.83 10.95 -0.84
C PHE A 61 7.23 12.31 -1.43
N THR A 62 7.49 12.39 -2.70
CA THR A 62 7.89 13.63 -3.39
C THR A 62 6.73 14.56 -3.76
N GLY A 63 5.48 14.17 -3.48
CA GLY A 63 4.29 14.99 -3.77
C GLY A 63 3.92 15.02 -5.24
N ASP A 64 4.12 13.92 -5.94
CA ASP A 64 3.92 13.75 -7.39
C ASP A 64 2.48 13.34 -7.77
N LEU A 65 1.56 13.24 -6.81
CA LEU A 65 0.14 13.06 -7.09
C LEU A 65 -0.46 14.37 -7.62
N GLU A 66 -0.84 14.38 -8.89
CA GLU A 66 -1.54 15.48 -9.54
C GLU A 66 -2.94 15.04 -9.96
N ILE A 67 -3.96 15.78 -9.52
CA ILE A 67 -5.35 15.59 -9.93
C ILE A 67 -5.83 16.89 -10.59
N PRO A 68 -6.24 16.88 -11.86
CA PRO A 68 -6.64 18.07 -12.59
C PRO A 68 -7.72 18.89 -11.85
N GLY A 69 -7.43 20.17 -11.61
CA GLY A 69 -8.37 21.09 -10.96
C GLY A 69 -8.52 20.93 -9.45
N ALA A 70 -7.77 19.99 -8.82
CA ALA A 70 -7.84 19.74 -7.37
C ALA A 70 -6.73 20.47 -6.60
N ARG A 71 -7.01 20.71 -5.32
CA ARG A 71 -6.02 21.05 -4.30
C ARG A 71 -5.58 19.79 -3.59
N VAL A 72 -4.29 19.47 -3.63
CA VAL A 72 -3.76 18.28 -2.98
C VAL A 72 -3.08 18.67 -1.67
N ALA A 73 -3.53 18.11 -0.55
CA ALA A 73 -2.86 18.19 0.73
C ALA A 73 -1.99 16.93 0.89
N HIS A 74 -0.74 17.09 1.25
CA HIS A 74 0.23 16.00 1.38
C HIS A 74 0.52 15.69 2.84
N LEU A 75 0.59 14.40 3.19
CA LEU A 75 1.04 13.93 4.50
C LEU A 75 2.06 12.81 4.32
N ASP A 76 3.18 12.91 5.03
CA ASP A 76 4.21 11.89 5.05
C ASP A 76 4.81 11.71 6.45
N ALA A 77 5.17 10.48 6.81
CA ALA A 77 5.81 10.18 8.09
C ALA A 77 7.27 10.71 8.15
N GLY A 78 7.98 10.80 7.03
CA GLY A 78 9.31 11.38 6.91
C GLY A 78 9.25 12.90 6.72
N PHE A 79 10.02 13.64 7.53
CA PHE A 79 10.12 15.09 7.39
C PHE A 79 10.65 15.51 6.01
N GLY A 80 11.68 14.80 5.50
CA GLY A 80 12.27 15.10 4.20
C GLY A 80 11.26 15.04 3.05
N PHE A 81 10.39 14.04 3.05
CA PHE A 81 9.32 13.90 2.06
C PHE A 81 8.20 14.93 2.28
N ALA A 82 7.71 15.07 3.51
CA ALA A 82 6.68 16.05 3.82
C ALA A 82 7.11 17.47 3.41
N HIS A 83 8.37 17.84 3.68
CA HIS A 83 8.91 19.14 3.30
C HIS A 83 9.03 19.30 1.77
N ALA A 84 9.52 18.25 1.06
CA ALA A 84 9.63 18.27 -0.40
C ALA A 84 8.27 18.43 -1.09
N ALA A 85 7.24 17.78 -0.55
CA ALA A 85 5.87 17.87 -1.04
C ALA A 85 5.12 19.17 -0.60
N GLY A 86 5.73 20.01 0.24
CA GLY A 86 5.03 21.16 0.85
C GLY A 86 3.89 20.76 1.78
N GLY A 87 3.99 19.57 2.38
CA GLY A 87 2.94 18.93 3.15
C GLY A 87 3.18 18.91 4.66
N VAL A 88 2.44 18.08 5.35
CA VAL A 88 2.46 17.91 6.82
C VAL A 88 3.22 16.62 7.17
N GLN A 89 4.14 16.70 8.16
CA GLN A 89 4.71 15.49 8.74
C GLN A 89 3.70 14.85 9.69
N GLY A 90 3.32 13.59 9.43
CA GLY A 90 2.36 12.85 10.26
C GLY A 90 2.31 11.38 9.92
N ASP A 91 1.71 10.60 10.81
CA ASP A 91 1.48 9.17 10.60
C ASP A 91 0.04 8.95 10.08
N GLU A 92 -0.16 7.97 9.22
CA GLU A 92 -1.44 7.67 8.57
C GLU A 92 -2.53 7.23 9.56
N ASP A 93 -2.12 6.69 10.71
CA ASP A 93 -3.00 6.32 11.82
C ASP A 93 -3.17 7.44 12.88
N ARG A 94 -2.75 8.69 12.55
CA ARG A 94 -2.85 9.89 13.43
C ARG A 94 -3.09 11.15 12.61
N LEU A 95 -4.14 11.16 11.76
CA LEU A 95 -4.40 12.24 10.81
C LEU A 95 -4.78 13.56 11.50
N PRO A 96 -4.06 14.67 11.23
CA PRO A 96 -4.32 15.98 11.83
C PRO A 96 -5.34 16.82 11.04
N PHE A 97 -6.24 16.19 10.31
CA PHE A 97 -7.23 16.87 9.48
C PHE A 97 -8.63 16.80 10.11
N ALA A 98 -9.44 17.80 9.83
CA ALA A 98 -10.83 17.86 10.28
C ALA A 98 -11.70 16.83 9.54
N ASP A 99 -12.84 16.50 10.12
CA ASP A 99 -13.81 15.59 9.53
C ASP A 99 -14.38 16.17 8.22
N ALA A 100 -14.72 15.33 7.27
CA ALA A 100 -15.35 15.69 6.00
C ALA A 100 -14.64 16.84 5.25
N SER A 101 -13.30 16.84 5.24
CA SER A 101 -12.49 17.88 4.60
C SER A 101 -12.13 17.57 3.15
N PHE A 102 -12.13 16.29 2.77
CA PHE A 102 -11.67 15.83 1.45
C PHE A 102 -12.79 15.10 0.71
N ASP A 103 -12.74 15.13 -0.60
CA ASP A 103 -13.60 14.33 -1.50
C ASP A 103 -12.85 13.14 -2.12
N LEU A 104 -11.52 13.13 -2.05
CA LEU A 104 -10.68 12.00 -2.42
C LEU A 104 -9.53 11.84 -1.40
N VAL A 105 -9.28 10.61 -0.99
CA VAL A 105 -8.08 10.21 -0.25
C VAL A 105 -7.33 9.15 -1.06
N VAL A 106 -6.07 9.41 -1.36
CA VAL A 106 -5.17 8.48 -2.08
C VAL A 106 -4.03 8.07 -1.14
N SER A 107 -3.73 6.77 -1.04
CA SER A 107 -2.64 6.24 -0.22
C SER A 107 -1.77 5.31 -1.04
N VAL A 108 -0.48 5.66 -1.24
CA VAL A 108 0.41 4.92 -2.14
C VAL A 108 1.67 4.42 -1.42
N GLY A 109 1.83 3.10 -1.33
CA GLY A 109 3.05 2.44 -0.85
C GLY A 109 3.35 2.62 0.63
N VAL A 110 2.32 2.78 1.49
CA VAL A 110 2.53 3.04 2.92
C VAL A 110 1.70 2.19 3.88
N LEU A 111 0.52 1.67 3.49
CA LEU A 111 -0.36 0.95 4.41
C LEU A 111 0.25 -0.34 4.99
N ASP A 112 1.16 -0.98 4.27
CA ASP A 112 1.95 -2.13 4.72
C ASP A 112 2.98 -1.80 5.82
N GLN A 113 3.12 -0.53 6.20
CA GLN A 113 4.06 -0.01 7.20
C GLN A 113 3.37 0.78 8.31
N VAL A 114 2.04 0.70 8.41
CA VAL A 114 1.23 1.39 9.41
C VAL A 114 0.95 0.46 10.59
N ASN A 115 1.09 0.97 11.82
CA ASN A 115 0.90 0.17 13.03
C ASN A 115 -0.56 -0.22 13.26
N ASP A 116 -1.48 0.71 13.05
CA ASP A 116 -2.92 0.50 13.17
C ASP A 116 -3.61 0.75 11.82
N VAL A 117 -3.58 -0.26 10.94
CA VAL A 117 -4.25 -0.17 9.62
C VAL A 117 -5.77 0.00 9.75
N PRO A 118 -6.48 -0.73 10.64
CA PRO A 118 -7.90 -0.46 10.87
C PRO A 118 -8.18 0.98 11.29
N GLY A 119 -7.38 1.53 12.21
CA GLY A 119 -7.47 2.93 12.65
C GLY A 119 -7.18 3.92 11.53
N ALA A 120 -6.14 3.68 10.73
CA ALA A 120 -5.81 4.52 9.57
C ALA A 120 -6.95 4.56 8.54
N LEU A 121 -7.56 3.43 8.23
CA LEU A 121 -8.72 3.35 7.33
C LEU A 121 -9.95 4.06 7.92
N ALA A 122 -10.20 3.92 9.22
CA ALA A 122 -11.28 4.65 9.89
C ALA A 122 -11.05 6.17 9.87
N LEU A 123 -9.79 6.62 10.06
CA LEU A 123 -9.42 8.03 9.96
C LEU A 123 -9.51 8.54 8.52
N ALA A 124 -9.07 7.77 7.52
CA ALA A 124 -9.24 8.11 6.11
C ALA A 124 -10.72 8.31 5.78
N ARG A 125 -11.60 7.40 6.24
CA ARG A 125 -13.05 7.56 6.08
C ARG A 125 -13.61 8.77 6.82
N ARG A 126 -13.13 9.08 8.03
CA ARG A 126 -13.55 10.24 8.82
C ARG A 126 -13.30 11.57 8.12
N VAL A 127 -12.13 11.69 7.49
CA VAL A 127 -11.76 12.94 6.79
C VAL A 127 -12.42 13.08 5.42
N LEU A 128 -12.97 12.00 4.86
CA LEU A 128 -13.75 12.04 3.62
C LEU A 128 -15.13 12.65 3.88
N ARG A 129 -15.59 13.47 2.94
CA ARG A 129 -17.00 13.90 2.84
C ARG A 129 -17.90 12.70 2.54
N PRO A 130 -19.20 12.76 2.87
CA PRO A 130 -20.15 11.79 2.36
C PRO A 130 -20.00 11.60 0.85
N ASP A 131 -20.05 10.36 0.38
CA ASP A 131 -19.77 9.98 -1.02
C ASP A 131 -18.36 10.33 -1.52
N GLY A 132 -17.39 10.57 -0.63
CA GLY A 132 -15.97 10.72 -0.97
C GLY A 132 -15.32 9.37 -1.27
N LEU A 133 -14.29 9.38 -2.11
CA LEU A 133 -13.58 8.18 -2.57
C LEU A 133 -12.28 7.97 -1.81
N PHE A 134 -12.01 6.72 -1.43
CA PHE A 134 -10.73 6.25 -0.93
C PHE A 134 -10.10 5.30 -1.94
N LEU A 135 -8.84 5.56 -2.30
CA LEU A 135 -8.01 4.69 -3.13
C LEU A 135 -6.69 4.39 -2.42
N ALA A 136 -6.27 3.15 -2.42
CA ALA A 136 -4.96 2.79 -1.88
C ALA A 136 -4.28 1.70 -2.70
N ALA A 137 -2.94 1.75 -2.73
CA ALA A 137 -2.09 0.70 -3.25
C ALA A 137 -0.91 0.45 -2.29
N PHE A 138 -0.59 -0.80 -2.00
CA PHE A 138 0.51 -1.17 -1.11
C PHE A 138 1.04 -2.57 -1.38
N ALA A 139 2.21 -2.88 -0.81
CA ALA A 139 2.85 -4.19 -0.98
C ALA A 139 2.10 -5.29 -0.23
N GLY A 140 1.55 -6.25 -0.97
CA GLY A 140 0.77 -7.39 -0.46
C GLY A 140 1.59 -8.58 -0.02
N ALA A 141 0.89 -9.64 0.41
CA ALA A 141 1.46 -10.83 1.06
C ALA A 141 2.40 -11.64 0.17
N GLY A 142 2.28 -11.54 -1.16
CA GLY A 142 3.16 -12.22 -2.13
C GLY A 142 4.45 -11.47 -2.45
N THR A 143 4.67 -10.27 -1.88
CA THR A 143 5.86 -9.45 -2.14
C THR A 143 7.14 -10.08 -1.57
N LEU A 144 8.25 -9.98 -2.33
CA LEU A 144 9.59 -10.44 -1.97
C LEU A 144 9.68 -11.95 -1.70
N ALA A 145 8.93 -12.76 -2.45
CA ALA A 145 8.86 -14.20 -2.25
C ALA A 145 10.22 -14.89 -2.44
N THR A 146 11.01 -14.46 -3.46
CA THR A 146 12.33 -14.99 -3.74
C THR A 146 13.30 -14.63 -2.62
N LEU A 147 13.40 -13.35 -2.22
CA LEU A 147 14.23 -12.90 -1.11
C LEU A 147 13.87 -13.62 0.20
N ARG A 148 12.59 -13.81 0.45
CA ARG A 148 12.09 -14.52 1.65
C ARG A 148 12.55 -15.96 1.69
N GLY A 149 12.51 -16.66 0.54
CA GLY A 149 13.06 -18.01 0.39
C GLY A 149 14.55 -18.06 0.66
N CYS A 150 15.33 -17.18 0.03
CA CYS A 150 16.78 -17.10 0.19
C CYS A 150 17.21 -16.79 1.63
N MET A 151 16.51 -15.87 2.30
CA MET A 151 16.81 -15.55 3.70
C MET A 151 16.48 -16.71 4.64
N ARG A 152 15.39 -17.44 4.40
CA ARG A 152 15.04 -18.64 5.18
C ARG A 152 16.07 -19.74 5.03
N GLU A 153 16.60 -19.96 3.84
CA GLU A 153 17.68 -20.91 3.60
C GLU A 153 19.00 -20.47 4.27
N ALA A 154 19.32 -19.19 4.14
CA ALA A 154 20.55 -18.64 4.74
C ALA A 154 20.55 -18.64 6.28
N GLU A 155 19.38 -18.65 6.91
CA GLU A 155 19.19 -18.64 8.38
C GLU A 155 18.44 -19.89 8.88
N SER A 156 18.58 -21.02 8.17
CA SER A 156 17.88 -22.27 8.51
C SER A 156 18.20 -22.80 9.93
N ASP A 157 19.37 -22.48 10.45
CA ASP A 157 19.85 -22.80 11.79
C ASP A 157 19.31 -21.83 12.88
N ARG A 158 18.77 -20.69 12.46
CA ARG A 158 18.37 -19.61 13.36
C ARG A 158 17.18 -18.83 12.78
N PRO A 159 15.93 -19.16 13.12
CA PRO A 159 14.77 -18.39 12.68
C PRO A 159 14.84 -16.93 13.16
N VAL A 160 14.79 -15.97 12.25
CA VAL A 160 14.83 -14.53 12.54
C VAL A 160 13.71 -13.81 11.81
N ALA A 161 13.02 -12.89 12.49
CA ALA A 161 12.03 -12.03 11.87
C ALA A 161 12.73 -10.98 10.98
N ARG A 162 12.67 -11.18 9.67
CA ARG A 162 13.27 -10.29 8.66
C ARG A 162 12.26 -9.49 7.88
N PHE A 163 11.03 -9.97 7.83
CA PHE A 163 9.97 -9.42 6.99
C PHE A 163 8.81 -8.93 7.83
N HIS A 164 8.18 -7.87 7.36
CA HIS A 164 6.97 -7.33 7.93
C HIS A 164 5.83 -8.35 7.86
N PRO A 165 4.88 -8.34 8.81
CA PRO A 165 3.56 -8.91 8.59
C PRO A 165 2.96 -8.27 7.34
N GLN A 166 2.30 -9.05 6.51
CA GLN A 166 1.75 -8.58 5.25
C GLN A 166 0.26 -8.83 5.19
N ILE A 167 -0.43 -7.97 4.44
CA ILE A 167 -1.87 -8.00 4.24
C ILE A 167 -2.12 -8.59 2.85
N ASP A 168 -2.91 -9.66 2.77
CA ASP A 168 -3.39 -10.17 1.49
C ASP A 168 -4.62 -9.39 1.00
N VAL A 169 -5.00 -9.61 -0.26
CA VAL A 169 -6.12 -8.90 -0.90
C VAL A 169 -7.45 -9.14 -0.17
N ARG A 170 -7.69 -10.33 0.36
CA ARG A 170 -8.92 -10.67 1.09
C ARG A 170 -8.97 -9.93 2.42
N ALA A 171 -7.89 -9.97 3.18
CA ALA A 171 -7.76 -9.23 4.43
C ALA A 171 -7.92 -7.71 4.19
N GLY A 172 -7.36 -7.17 3.10
CA GLY A 172 -7.52 -5.78 2.70
C GLY A 172 -8.99 -5.41 2.46
N GLY A 173 -9.74 -6.24 1.73
CA GLY A 173 -11.18 -6.05 1.51
C GLY A 173 -11.99 -6.11 2.81
N ASP A 174 -11.69 -7.08 3.69
CA ASP A 174 -12.34 -7.19 4.99
C ASP A 174 -12.06 -5.98 5.89
N LEU A 175 -10.85 -5.42 5.84
CA LEU A 175 -10.47 -4.22 6.58
C LEU A 175 -11.25 -2.99 6.10
N LEU A 176 -11.44 -2.79 4.78
CA LEU A 176 -12.29 -1.72 4.24
C LEU A 176 -13.73 -1.83 4.73
N ALA A 177 -14.32 -3.03 4.64
CA ALA A 177 -15.68 -3.28 5.09
C ALA A 177 -15.83 -2.99 6.60
N ARG A 178 -14.88 -3.43 7.42
CA ARG A 178 -14.86 -3.19 8.87
C ARG A 178 -14.64 -1.72 9.23
N ALA A 179 -13.87 -0.98 8.44
CA ALA A 179 -13.71 0.47 8.59
C ALA A 179 -14.99 1.24 8.19
N GLY A 180 -15.99 0.56 7.63
CA GLY A 180 -17.30 1.12 7.29
C GLY A 180 -17.32 1.84 5.93
N PHE A 181 -16.43 1.50 5.01
CA PHE A 181 -16.55 1.96 3.63
C PHE A 181 -17.69 1.25 2.92
N ALA A 182 -18.41 1.99 2.08
CA ALA A 182 -19.39 1.44 1.15
C ALA A 182 -18.70 0.97 -0.13
N LEU A 183 -19.32 0.01 -0.82
CA LEU A 183 -18.85 -0.52 -2.11
C LEU A 183 -17.36 -0.91 -2.11
N PRO A 184 -16.88 -1.66 -1.09
CA PRO A 184 -15.47 -2.01 -1.01
C PRO A 184 -15.07 -2.93 -2.16
N VAL A 185 -13.97 -2.57 -2.84
CA VAL A 185 -13.32 -3.40 -3.86
C VAL A 185 -11.88 -3.60 -3.46
N ALA A 186 -11.40 -4.82 -3.56
CA ALA A 186 -10.01 -5.17 -3.40
C ALA A 186 -9.56 -6.03 -4.58
N ASP A 187 -8.46 -5.68 -5.21
CA ASP A 187 -7.85 -6.45 -6.27
C ASP A 187 -6.31 -6.52 -6.10
N VAL A 188 -5.65 -7.34 -6.89
CA VAL A 188 -4.23 -7.60 -6.76
C VAL A 188 -3.57 -7.68 -8.12
N GLU A 189 -2.39 -7.08 -8.23
CA GLU A 189 -1.53 -7.15 -9.39
C GLU A 189 -0.14 -7.68 -8.99
N THR A 190 0.58 -8.26 -9.93
CA THR A 190 1.94 -8.73 -9.72
C THR A 190 2.89 -8.05 -10.69
N LEU A 191 3.85 -7.30 -10.14
CA LEU A 191 4.99 -6.77 -10.87
C LEU A 191 6.20 -7.68 -10.63
N VAL A 192 6.85 -8.14 -11.71
CA VAL A 192 8.10 -8.91 -11.63
C VAL A 192 9.27 -8.03 -12.05
N VAL A 193 10.23 -7.86 -11.14
CA VAL A 193 11.48 -7.11 -11.39
C VAL A 193 12.65 -8.09 -11.39
N ARG A 194 13.53 -8.00 -12.39
CA ARG A 194 14.65 -8.93 -12.58
C ARG A 194 15.97 -8.29 -12.17
N TYR A 195 16.61 -8.85 -11.16
CA TYR A 195 17.82 -8.32 -10.55
C TYR A 195 19.07 -9.10 -10.96
N ALA A 196 20.15 -8.38 -11.24
CA ALA A 196 21.46 -8.99 -11.50
C ALA A 196 22.07 -9.66 -10.27
N GLY A 197 21.54 -9.40 -9.08
CA GLY A 197 21.94 -10.03 -7.83
C GLY A 197 21.29 -9.39 -6.62
N LEU A 198 21.37 -10.07 -5.47
CA LEU A 198 20.79 -9.61 -4.21
C LEU A 198 21.23 -8.19 -3.79
N PRO A 199 22.50 -7.74 -3.98
CA PRO A 199 22.90 -6.38 -3.64
C PRO A 199 22.08 -5.29 -4.38
N ASN A 200 21.66 -5.54 -5.63
CA ASN A 200 20.85 -4.62 -6.42
C ASN A 200 19.45 -4.48 -5.82
N LEU A 201 18.78 -5.60 -5.50
CA LEU A 201 17.50 -5.59 -4.80
C LEU A 201 17.58 -4.85 -3.46
N LEU A 202 18.61 -5.15 -2.63
CA LEU A 202 18.77 -4.49 -1.34
C LEU A 202 19.05 -2.98 -1.46
N ARG A 203 19.70 -2.54 -2.54
CA ARG A 203 19.90 -1.12 -2.84
C ARG A 203 18.57 -0.45 -3.13
N ASP A 204 17.73 -1.06 -3.97
CA ASP A 204 16.41 -0.53 -4.32
C ASP A 204 15.49 -0.45 -3.09
N LEU A 205 15.42 -1.52 -2.28
CA LEU A 205 14.65 -1.51 -1.04
C LEU A 205 15.10 -0.41 -0.05
N ARG A 206 16.40 -0.10 0.00
CA ARG A 206 16.91 1.02 0.82
C ARG A 206 16.51 2.37 0.23
N GLY A 207 16.62 2.53 -1.08
CA GLY A 207 16.23 3.75 -1.80
C GLY A 207 14.74 4.05 -1.69
N MET A 208 13.90 3.00 -1.68
CA MET A 208 12.44 3.09 -1.47
C MET A 208 12.04 3.33 -0.01
N ALA A 209 12.97 3.34 0.96
CA ALA A 209 12.70 3.28 2.40
C ALA A 209 11.95 1.99 2.84
N ALA A 210 11.94 0.94 2.02
CA ALA A 210 11.18 -0.31 2.20
C ALA A 210 12.01 -1.42 2.90
N THR A 211 12.81 -1.07 3.89
CA THR A 211 13.60 -2.03 4.67
C THR A 211 12.94 -2.34 6.01
N ASN A 212 13.37 -3.42 6.68
CA ASN A 212 12.76 -3.94 7.91
C ASN A 212 12.58 -2.87 8.99
N LEU A 213 11.34 -2.65 9.43
CA LEU A 213 10.92 -1.69 10.46
C LEU A 213 10.57 -2.35 11.80
N LEU A 214 10.71 -3.67 11.91
CA LEU A 214 10.43 -4.38 13.16
C LEU A 214 11.30 -3.83 14.29
N PRO A 215 10.78 -3.74 15.52
CA PRO A 215 11.59 -3.37 16.68
C PRO A 215 12.67 -4.42 16.91
N ASP A 216 13.82 -3.99 17.40
CA ASP A 216 14.97 -4.83 17.75
C ASP A 216 15.37 -5.86 16.68
N PRO A 217 15.63 -5.44 15.43
CA PRO A 217 15.97 -6.37 14.36
C PRO A 217 17.32 -7.06 14.65
N ALA A 218 17.33 -8.38 14.59
CA ALA A 218 18.58 -9.13 14.72
C ALA A 218 19.61 -8.72 13.64
N PRO A 219 20.90 -8.58 13.99
CA PRO A 219 21.94 -8.20 13.05
C PRO A 219 21.99 -9.15 11.84
N LEU A 220 22.15 -8.59 10.65
CA LEU A 220 22.46 -9.35 9.45
C LEU A 220 23.98 -9.60 9.40
N THR A 221 24.40 -10.87 9.56
CA THR A 221 25.82 -11.22 9.51
C THR A 221 26.34 -11.25 8.08
N ARG A 222 27.66 -11.13 7.92
CA ARG A 222 28.30 -11.28 6.58
C ARG A 222 28.07 -12.67 6.00
N ASP A 223 28.12 -13.70 6.81
CA ASP A 223 27.91 -15.08 6.41
C ASP A 223 26.46 -15.29 5.93
N THR A 224 25.46 -14.81 6.68
CA THR A 224 24.06 -14.82 6.24
C THR A 224 23.90 -14.12 4.88
N LEU A 225 24.54 -12.95 4.70
CA LEU A 225 24.45 -12.21 3.44
C LEU A 225 25.07 -12.97 2.28
N VAL A 226 26.22 -13.63 2.50
CA VAL A 226 26.90 -14.46 1.48
C VAL A 226 26.01 -15.64 1.09
N ARG A 227 25.49 -16.39 2.06
CA ARG A 227 24.58 -17.51 1.82
C ARG A 227 23.30 -17.07 1.09
N ALA A 228 22.68 -16.00 1.52
CA ALA A 228 21.48 -15.46 0.87
C ALA A 228 21.77 -14.99 -0.57
N SER A 229 22.96 -14.39 -0.81
CA SER A 229 23.36 -13.97 -2.16
C SER A 229 23.60 -15.15 -3.09
N ALA A 230 24.22 -16.23 -2.61
CA ALA A 230 24.38 -17.48 -3.37
C ALA A 230 23.00 -18.08 -3.69
N ALA A 231 22.15 -18.27 -2.69
CA ALA A 231 20.80 -18.79 -2.89
C ALA A 231 19.95 -17.92 -3.84
N PHE A 232 20.16 -16.60 -3.87
CA PHE A 232 19.51 -15.69 -4.81
C PHE A 232 20.04 -15.88 -6.23
N ALA A 233 21.36 -16.03 -6.39
CA ALA A 233 21.99 -16.27 -7.68
C ALA A 233 21.59 -17.65 -8.28
N ASP A 234 21.45 -18.68 -7.44
CA ASP A 234 21.00 -20.02 -7.86
C ASP A 234 19.58 -20.03 -8.45
N ARG A 235 18.80 -18.96 -8.23
CA ARG A 235 17.47 -18.77 -8.81
C ARG A 235 17.46 -17.90 -10.06
N ALA A 236 18.65 -17.59 -10.60
CA ALA A 236 18.73 -16.80 -11.83
C ALA A 236 18.18 -17.59 -13.01
N GLU A 237 17.48 -16.86 -13.88
CA GLU A 237 17.00 -17.37 -15.16
C GLU A 237 18.14 -17.39 -16.22
N PRO A 238 17.92 -17.93 -17.42
CA PRO A 238 18.96 -18.07 -18.44
C PRO A 238 19.65 -16.75 -18.85
N ASP A 239 19.04 -15.60 -18.58
CA ASP A 239 19.61 -14.27 -18.81
C ASP A 239 20.55 -13.81 -17.67
N GLY A 240 20.78 -14.66 -16.67
CA GLY A 240 21.62 -14.36 -15.52
C GLY A 240 20.96 -13.44 -14.48
N ARG A 241 19.67 -13.18 -14.58
CA ARG A 241 18.93 -12.35 -13.64
C ARG A 241 17.96 -13.18 -12.83
N THR A 242 17.80 -12.82 -11.55
CA THR A 242 16.86 -13.45 -10.64
C THR A 242 15.57 -12.64 -10.59
N PRO A 243 14.41 -13.25 -10.89
CA PRO A 243 13.13 -12.57 -10.77
C PRO A 243 12.74 -12.42 -9.29
N GLU A 244 12.31 -11.22 -8.95
CA GLU A 244 11.67 -10.92 -7.66
C GLU A 244 10.26 -10.40 -7.91
N ARG A 245 9.34 -10.81 -7.06
CA ARG A 245 7.93 -10.52 -7.17
C ARG A 245 7.52 -9.42 -6.20
N PHE A 246 6.84 -8.41 -6.72
CA PHE A 246 6.11 -7.41 -5.95
C PHE A 246 4.62 -7.62 -6.20
N GLU A 247 3.90 -8.06 -5.20
CA GLU A 247 2.45 -8.15 -5.21
C GLU A 247 1.90 -6.82 -4.72
N ILE A 248 1.03 -6.20 -5.49
CA ILE A 248 0.42 -4.92 -5.18
C ILE A 248 -1.05 -5.14 -4.91
N VAL A 249 -1.50 -4.81 -3.72
CA VAL A 249 -2.91 -4.82 -3.36
C VAL A 249 -3.48 -3.42 -3.59
N TYR A 250 -4.56 -3.35 -4.35
CA TYR A 250 -5.35 -2.14 -4.58
C TYR A 250 -6.63 -2.20 -3.78
N LEU A 251 -6.97 -1.10 -3.13
CA LEU A 251 -8.21 -0.95 -2.38
C LEU A 251 -8.99 0.26 -2.88
N THR A 252 -10.30 0.08 -3.07
CA THR A 252 -11.23 1.15 -3.41
C THR A 252 -12.42 1.08 -2.45
N GLY A 253 -12.82 2.22 -1.89
CA GLY A 253 -13.98 2.30 -1.01
C GLY A 253 -14.57 3.70 -1.00
N TRP A 254 -15.85 3.81 -0.73
CA TRP A 254 -16.57 5.08 -0.68
C TRP A 254 -16.98 5.42 0.75
N ALA A 255 -16.87 6.67 1.14
CA ALA A 255 -17.53 7.12 2.37
C ALA A 255 -19.05 6.96 2.20
N PRO A 256 -19.77 6.36 3.17
CA PRO A 256 -21.20 6.12 3.03
C PRO A 256 -22.00 7.39 2.80
N ASP A 257 -22.96 7.32 1.86
CA ASP A 257 -23.95 8.37 1.59
C ASP A 257 -25.31 7.74 1.27
N PRO A 258 -26.45 8.37 1.66
CA PRO A 258 -27.79 7.87 1.34
C PRO A 258 -28.09 7.74 -0.15
N SER A 259 -27.40 8.50 -1.02
CA SER A 259 -27.57 8.46 -2.49
C SER A 259 -26.98 7.21 -3.14
N GLN A 260 -26.10 6.50 -2.44
CA GLN A 260 -25.41 5.33 -2.98
C GLN A 260 -26.37 4.15 -3.21
N PRO A 261 -26.12 3.33 -4.24
CA PRO A 261 -26.94 2.16 -4.52
C PRO A 261 -26.89 1.18 -3.33
N LYS A 262 -28.07 0.76 -2.90
CA LYS A 262 -28.21 -0.23 -1.83
C LYS A 262 -28.35 -1.62 -2.43
N PRO A 263 -27.79 -2.67 -1.81
CA PRO A 263 -28.03 -4.04 -2.24
C PRO A 263 -29.53 -4.34 -2.30
N ALA A 264 -29.97 -4.95 -3.39
CA ALA A 264 -31.34 -5.38 -3.52
C ALA A 264 -31.69 -6.39 -2.41
N ARG A 265 -32.91 -6.35 -1.88
CA ARG A 265 -33.36 -7.31 -0.87
C ARG A 265 -33.33 -8.73 -1.46
N ARG A 266 -32.91 -9.71 -0.66
CA ARG A 266 -32.96 -11.12 -1.09
C ARG A 266 -34.38 -11.47 -1.52
N GLY A 267 -34.55 -12.06 -2.70
CA GLY A 267 -35.84 -12.41 -3.28
C GLY A 267 -36.57 -11.29 -4.02
N SER A 268 -35.97 -10.10 -4.20
CA SER A 268 -36.54 -8.97 -4.95
C SER A 268 -36.26 -9.03 -6.45
N ALA A 269 -35.62 -10.09 -6.95
CA ALA A 269 -35.35 -10.26 -8.38
C ALA A 269 -36.67 -10.35 -9.15
N THR A 270 -36.93 -9.40 -10.06
CA THR A 270 -38.10 -9.35 -10.93
C THR A 270 -37.86 -9.91 -12.33
N ALA A 271 -36.58 -10.15 -12.69
CA ALA A 271 -36.22 -10.71 -13.99
C ALA A 271 -35.61 -12.11 -13.81
N SER A 272 -36.03 -13.06 -14.62
CA SER A 272 -35.45 -14.41 -14.68
C SER A 272 -34.17 -14.38 -15.51
N LEU A 273 -33.05 -14.85 -14.94
CA LEU A 273 -31.79 -15.02 -15.66
C LEU A 273 -31.96 -15.99 -16.84
N ALA A 274 -32.79 -17.04 -16.67
CA ALA A 274 -33.11 -17.98 -17.73
C ALA A 274 -33.81 -17.33 -18.94
N ASP A 275 -34.66 -16.30 -18.71
CA ASP A 275 -35.31 -15.56 -19.79
C ASP A 275 -34.36 -14.56 -20.46
N ALA A 276 -33.46 -13.96 -19.69
CA ALA A 276 -32.45 -13.02 -20.21
C ALA A 276 -31.37 -13.73 -21.08
N LEU A 277 -31.12 -15.01 -20.84
CA LEU A 277 -30.15 -15.82 -21.59
C LEU A 277 -30.75 -16.53 -22.78
N LYS A 278 -32.05 -16.43 -23.03
CA LYS A 278 -32.65 -16.99 -24.25
C LYS A 278 -32.12 -16.24 -25.48
N PRO A 279 -31.66 -16.94 -26.54
CA PRO A 279 -31.24 -16.28 -27.77
C PRO A 279 -32.42 -15.49 -28.34
N ARG A 280 -32.21 -14.19 -28.63
CA ARG A 280 -33.19 -13.40 -29.38
C ARG A 280 -33.43 -14.09 -30.73
N ARG A 281 -34.65 -14.49 -31.01
CA ARG A 281 -35.01 -14.94 -32.36
C ARG A 281 -34.78 -13.77 -33.32
N PRO A 282 -34.08 -13.93 -34.42
CA PRO A 282 -34.03 -12.94 -35.47
C PRO A 282 -35.44 -12.86 -36.09
N ASP A 283 -35.91 -11.61 -36.23
CA ASP A 283 -37.10 -11.29 -37.03
C ASP A 283 -36.85 -11.51 -38.52
#